data_171dedaf0d8ca54b049b4e76c0b0a1dd
#
_entry.id   171dedaf0d8ca54b049b4e76c0b0a1dd
#
_cell.length_a   1.000
_cell.length_b   1.000
_cell.length_c   1.000
_cell.angle_alpha   90.00
_cell.angle_beta   90.00
_cell.angle_gamma   90.00
#
_symmetry.space_group_name_H-M   'P 1'
#
loop_
_entity.id
_entity.type
_entity.pdbx_description
1 polymer ?
#
loop_
_entity_poly.entity_id
_entity_poly.type
_entity_poly.pdbx_seq_one_letter_code
_entity_poly.pdbx_strand_id
1 'polypeptide(L)'
;PLHAVDRDDTHPIVVAGGHAAFNPETIADFVDAAVVGDGEEAVLAITDIVGAWKREGMPGGRQEILLRLARTGGVYVPQFYDVSYLPDGRIERIAASPAFPQVPWRVAKHTVMDLDAWPYPKQPLVPLAESVHERMSVEILRGCTRGCRFCQAGMITRPVRERSITGIGEMVERGLAATGFEEVGLLSLSSADHSEIADIAKGLADRYEGTN
;
A
#
# COMPACT_ATOMS: atom_id res chain seq x y z
N PRO A 1 -10.98 22.02 -2.61
CA PRO A 1 -11.94 21.50 -3.60
C PRO A 1 -12.05 19.98 -3.53
N LEU A 2 -13.25 19.44 -3.79
CA LEU A 2 -13.50 18.00 -3.81
C LEU A 2 -12.86 17.37 -5.04
N HIS A 3 -13.13 17.95 -6.22
CA HIS A 3 -12.60 17.44 -7.48
C HIS A 3 -11.13 17.85 -7.71
N ALA A 4 -10.36 16.95 -8.29
CA ALA A 4 -8.96 17.17 -8.63
C ALA A 4 -8.78 18.33 -9.63
N VAL A 5 -9.70 18.45 -10.57
CA VAL A 5 -9.69 19.50 -11.62
C VAL A 5 -9.84 20.93 -11.06
N ASP A 6 -10.45 21.06 -9.86
CA ASP A 6 -10.67 22.36 -9.22
C ASP A 6 -9.47 22.78 -8.32
N ARG A 7 -8.43 21.96 -8.23
CA ARG A 7 -7.26 22.22 -7.38
C ARG A 7 -6.19 22.99 -8.15
N ASP A 8 -5.68 24.01 -7.53
CA ASP A 8 -4.54 24.83 -7.99
C ASP A 8 -3.29 24.59 -7.13
N ASP A 9 -2.26 25.42 -7.33
CA ASP A 9 -0.96 25.31 -6.65
C ASP A 9 -1.03 25.54 -5.13
N THR A 10 -2.11 26.15 -4.63
CA THR A 10 -2.32 26.43 -3.20
C THR A 10 -2.91 25.22 -2.45
N HIS A 11 -3.47 24.26 -3.18
CA HIS A 11 -4.12 23.10 -2.61
C HIS A 11 -3.15 21.92 -2.40
N PRO A 12 -3.37 21.06 -1.40
CA PRO A 12 -2.57 19.87 -1.20
C PRO A 12 -2.70 18.91 -2.40
N ILE A 13 -1.69 18.08 -2.61
CA ILE A 13 -1.75 16.95 -3.53
C ILE A 13 -2.45 15.80 -2.79
N VAL A 14 -3.50 15.27 -3.38
CA VAL A 14 -4.28 14.17 -2.80
C VAL A 14 -3.87 12.86 -3.47
N VAL A 15 -3.30 11.96 -2.68
CA VAL A 15 -2.81 10.66 -3.14
C VAL A 15 -3.63 9.54 -2.50
N ALA A 16 -4.16 8.65 -3.31
CA ALA A 16 -4.81 7.43 -2.86
C ALA A 16 -3.84 6.24 -2.90
N GLY A 17 -4.08 5.25 -2.05
CA GLY A 17 -3.32 4.00 -2.00
C GLY A 17 -4.14 2.86 -1.41
N GLY A 18 -3.51 1.70 -1.25
CA GLY A 18 -4.15 0.49 -0.75
C GLY A 18 -4.86 -0.33 -1.83
N HIS A 19 -5.55 -1.40 -1.42
CA HIS A 19 -6.10 -2.38 -2.35
C HIS A 19 -7.14 -1.79 -3.33
N ALA A 20 -7.93 -0.81 -2.92
CA ALA A 20 -8.92 -0.15 -3.79
C ALA A 20 -8.26 0.67 -4.92
N ALA A 21 -7.03 1.15 -4.72
CA ALA A 21 -6.29 1.93 -5.71
C ALA A 21 -5.83 1.09 -6.93
N PHE A 22 -6.02 -0.22 -6.92
CA PHE A 22 -5.84 -1.06 -8.11
C PHE A 22 -6.94 -0.86 -9.16
N ASN A 23 -8.05 -0.23 -8.79
CA ASN A 23 -9.06 0.27 -9.72
C ASN A 23 -9.22 1.79 -9.54
N PRO A 24 -8.23 2.59 -9.94
CA PRO A 24 -8.15 4.01 -9.61
C PRO A 24 -9.23 4.85 -10.30
N GLU A 25 -9.77 4.40 -11.43
CA GLU A 25 -10.77 5.14 -12.20
C GLU A 25 -12.09 5.38 -11.43
N THR A 26 -12.39 4.54 -10.44
CA THR A 26 -13.57 4.73 -9.59
C THR A 26 -13.50 5.98 -8.71
N ILE A 27 -12.31 6.52 -8.48
CA ILE A 27 -12.06 7.70 -7.66
C ILE A 27 -11.22 8.76 -8.39
N ALA A 28 -11.01 8.60 -9.69
CA ALA A 28 -10.13 9.44 -10.51
C ALA A 28 -10.44 10.94 -10.40
N ASP A 29 -11.73 11.30 -10.34
CA ASP A 29 -12.17 12.70 -10.24
C ASP A 29 -11.76 13.37 -8.91
N PHE A 30 -11.44 12.59 -7.86
CA PHE A 30 -11.22 13.09 -6.51
C PHE A 30 -9.77 13.06 -6.06
N VAL A 31 -8.90 12.34 -6.77
CA VAL A 31 -7.49 12.18 -6.43
C VAL A 31 -6.57 12.73 -7.51
N ASP A 32 -5.42 13.23 -7.08
CA ASP A 32 -4.40 13.72 -8.02
C ASP A 32 -3.51 12.57 -8.50
N ALA A 33 -3.29 11.59 -7.64
CA ALA A 33 -2.51 10.41 -7.95
C ALA A 33 -3.02 9.19 -7.16
N ALA A 34 -2.77 7.99 -7.70
CA ALA A 34 -3.00 6.73 -7.01
C ALA A 34 -1.74 5.87 -7.04
N VAL A 35 -1.37 5.31 -5.88
CA VAL A 35 -0.28 4.33 -5.76
C VAL A 35 -0.85 2.93 -5.99
N VAL A 36 -0.38 2.27 -7.04
CA VAL A 36 -0.76 0.91 -7.40
C VAL A 36 0.30 -0.06 -6.86
N GLY A 37 -0.01 -0.75 -5.78
CA GLY A 37 0.90 -1.71 -5.14
C GLY A 37 1.25 -1.38 -3.71
N ASP A 38 2.43 -1.83 -3.29
CA ASP A 38 2.96 -1.62 -1.95
C ASP A 38 3.38 -0.15 -1.76
N GLY A 39 3.13 0.39 -0.56
CA GLY A 39 3.29 1.82 -0.30
C GLY A 39 4.63 2.24 0.30
N GLU A 40 5.40 1.31 0.84
CA GLU A 40 6.57 1.60 1.66
C GLU A 40 7.61 2.47 0.93
N GLU A 41 8.08 2.05 -0.23
CA GLU A 41 9.02 2.83 -1.04
C GLU A 41 8.33 3.98 -1.76
N ALA A 42 7.10 3.76 -2.22
CA ALA A 42 6.36 4.76 -2.98
C ALA A 42 6.09 6.03 -2.16
N VAL A 43 5.72 5.91 -0.87
CA VAL A 43 5.48 7.08 -0.02
C VAL A 43 6.74 7.90 0.22
N LEU A 44 7.90 7.25 0.37
CA LEU A 44 9.18 7.94 0.51
C LEU A 44 9.53 8.68 -0.78
N ALA A 45 9.44 8.02 -1.93
CA ALA A 45 9.71 8.64 -3.23
C ALA A 45 8.78 9.84 -3.50
N ILE A 46 7.48 9.70 -3.23
CA ILE A 46 6.50 10.79 -3.39
C ILE A 46 6.84 11.97 -2.47
N THR A 47 7.13 11.71 -1.19
CA THR A 47 7.48 12.76 -0.22
C THR A 47 8.76 13.49 -0.59
N ASP A 48 9.77 12.77 -1.07
CA ASP A 48 11.03 13.36 -1.51
C ASP A 48 10.83 14.24 -2.75
N ILE A 49 10.10 13.77 -3.75
CA ILE A 49 9.78 14.51 -4.98
C ILE A 49 9.00 15.78 -4.65
N VAL A 50 7.95 15.68 -3.84
CA VAL A 50 7.14 16.84 -3.44
C VAL A 50 7.97 17.81 -2.59
N GLY A 51 8.78 17.29 -1.67
CA GLY A 51 9.67 18.08 -0.83
C GLY A 51 10.73 18.82 -1.65
N ALA A 52 11.33 18.17 -2.64
CA ALA A 52 12.29 18.80 -3.56
C ALA A 52 11.63 19.91 -4.38
N TRP A 53 10.50 19.62 -5.01
CA TRP A 53 9.74 20.59 -5.79
C TRP A 53 9.37 21.85 -4.99
N LYS A 54 8.94 21.69 -3.72
CA LYS A 54 8.67 22.83 -2.83
C LYS A 54 9.92 23.63 -2.52
N ARG A 55 11.05 22.98 -2.25
CA ARG A 55 12.35 23.68 -2.01
C ARG A 55 12.86 24.44 -3.23
N GLU A 56 12.54 23.95 -4.42
CA GLU A 56 12.87 24.61 -5.70
C GLU A 56 11.99 25.84 -6.00
N GLY A 57 11.00 26.16 -5.17
CA GLY A 57 10.05 27.23 -5.39
C GLY A 57 8.87 26.85 -6.28
N MET A 58 8.53 25.57 -6.32
CA MET A 58 7.39 25.00 -7.06
C MET A 58 7.40 25.31 -8.57
N PRO A 59 8.51 25.06 -9.29
CA PRO A 59 8.60 25.36 -10.71
C PRO A 59 7.53 24.59 -11.49
N GLY A 60 6.93 25.27 -12.49
CA GLY A 60 5.92 24.68 -13.36
C GLY A 60 4.58 24.35 -12.69
N GLY A 61 4.39 24.74 -11.44
CA GLY A 61 3.16 24.60 -10.70
C GLY A 61 2.71 23.13 -10.51
N ARG A 62 1.41 22.96 -10.27
CA ARG A 62 0.80 21.64 -9.99
C ARG A 62 0.99 20.63 -11.13
N GLN A 63 0.95 21.08 -12.38
CA GLN A 63 1.14 20.20 -13.53
C GLN A 63 2.52 19.54 -13.54
N GLU A 64 3.57 20.29 -13.25
CA GLU A 64 4.93 19.76 -13.23
C GLU A 64 5.13 18.74 -12.11
N ILE A 65 4.64 19.01 -10.90
CA ILE A 65 4.78 18.05 -9.82
C ILE A 65 4.01 16.74 -10.12
N LEU A 66 2.83 16.82 -10.70
CA LEU A 66 2.06 15.65 -11.11
C LEU A 66 2.76 14.87 -12.22
N LEU A 67 3.45 15.54 -13.15
CA LEU A 67 4.30 14.88 -14.16
C LEU A 67 5.51 14.17 -13.53
N ARG A 68 6.16 14.78 -12.52
CA ARG A 68 7.22 14.11 -11.76
C ARG A 68 6.71 12.86 -11.06
N LEU A 69 5.52 12.94 -10.45
CA LEU A 69 4.87 11.79 -9.80
C LEU A 69 4.50 10.70 -10.79
N ALA A 70 3.94 11.04 -11.96
CA ALA A 70 3.55 10.07 -12.99
C ALA A 70 4.73 9.25 -13.53
N ARG A 71 5.96 9.75 -13.42
CA ARG A 71 7.20 9.04 -13.82
C ARG A 71 7.72 8.11 -12.73
N THR A 72 7.17 8.19 -11.53
CA THR A 72 7.53 7.31 -10.41
C THR A 72 6.86 5.96 -10.59
N GLY A 73 7.59 4.88 -10.40
CA GLY A 73 7.06 3.52 -10.53
C GLY A 73 5.85 3.30 -9.61
N GLY A 74 4.79 2.71 -10.14
CA GLY A 74 3.58 2.42 -9.38
C GLY A 74 2.64 3.61 -9.14
N VAL A 75 2.93 4.79 -9.68
CA VAL A 75 2.08 5.97 -9.48
C VAL A 75 1.26 6.24 -10.75
N TYR A 76 -0.05 6.18 -10.60
CA TYR A 76 -1.03 6.53 -11.62
C TYR A 76 -1.56 7.95 -11.37
N VAL A 77 -1.50 8.83 -12.37
CA VAL A 77 -2.02 10.20 -12.29
C VAL A 77 -3.16 10.33 -13.31
N PRO A 78 -4.43 10.27 -12.87
CA PRO A 78 -5.59 10.14 -13.77
C PRO A 78 -5.63 11.18 -14.88
N GLN A 79 -5.34 12.45 -14.59
CA GLN A 79 -5.41 13.55 -15.56
C GLN A 79 -4.52 13.38 -16.81
N PHE A 80 -3.58 12.44 -16.81
CA PHE A 80 -2.68 12.17 -17.94
C PHE A 80 -3.10 10.97 -18.79
N TYR A 81 -4.28 10.41 -18.50
CA TYR A 81 -4.82 9.28 -19.25
C TYR A 81 -6.20 9.62 -19.80
N ASP A 82 -6.40 9.26 -21.05
CA ASP A 82 -7.70 9.37 -21.72
C ASP A 82 -8.46 8.06 -21.53
N VAL A 83 -9.68 8.15 -20.98
CA VAL A 83 -10.54 7.00 -20.73
C VAL A 83 -11.71 7.01 -21.69
N SER A 84 -11.90 5.92 -22.43
CA SER A 84 -13.08 5.71 -23.27
C SER A 84 -14.01 4.67 -22.66
N TYR A 85 -15.31 4.83 -22.91
CA TYR A 85 -16.35 3.99 -22.35
C TYR A 85 -17.19 3.35 -23.45
N LEU A 86 -17.61 2.12 -23.22
CA LEU A 86 -18.62 1.44 -24.00
C LEU A 86 -20.00 2.07 -23.76
N PRO A 87 -20.99 1.84 -24.65
CA PRO A 87 -22.35 2.37 -24.49
C PRO A 87 -23.05 1.94 -23.20
N ASP A 88 -22.61 0.84 -22.59
CA ASP A 88 -23.13 0.32 -21.31
C ASP A 88 -22.41 0.87 -20.07
N GLY A 89 -21.47 1.83 -20.24
CA GLY A 89 -20.74 2.50 -19.17
C GLY A 89 -19.48 1.76 -18.68
N ARG A 90 -19.16 0.59 -19.23
CA ARG A 90 -17.89 -0.09 -18.91
C ARG A 90 -16.72 0.64 -19.57
N ILE A 91 -15.58 0.66 -18.88
CA ILE A 91 -14.33 1.17 -19.46
C ILE A 91 -13.96 0.29 -20.66
N GLU A 92 -13.85 0.91 -21.83
CA GLU A 92 -13.34 0.28 -23.04
C GLU A 92 -11.81 0.29 -23.08
N ARG A 93 -11.24 1.46 -22.76
CA ARG A 93 -9.79 1.68 -22.85
C ARG A 93 -9.35 2.79 -21.91
N ILE A 94 -8.15 2.61 -21.35
CA ILE A 94 -7.36 3.66 -20.67
C ILE A 94 -6.06 3.78 -21.46
N ALA A 95 -5.70 4.97 -21.90
CA ALA A 95 -4.49 5.23 -22.68
C ALA A 95 -3.79 6.49 -22.17
N ALA A 96 -2.45 6.49 -22.15
CA ALA A 96 -1.71 7.72 -21.90
C ALA A 96 -2.09 8.77 -22.96
N SER A 97 -2.40 9.99 -22.49
CA SER A 97 -2.81 11.07 -23.38
C SER A 97 -1.66 11.50 -24.28
N PRO A 98 -1.87 11.66 -25.61
CA PRO A 98 -0.83 12.15 -26.53
C PRO A 98 -0.27 13.52 -26.18
N ALA A 99 -1.02 14.31 -25.39
CA ALA A 99 -0.56 15.62 -24.91
C ALA A 99 0.59 15.51 -23.90
N PHE A 100 0.80 14.33 -23.30
CA PHE A 100 1.82 14.06 -22.29
C PHE A 100 2.69 12.85 -22.66
N PRO A 101 3.50 12.92 -23.73
CA PRO A 101 4.25 11.77 -24.25
C PRO A 101 5.31 11.22 -23.28
N GLN A 102 5.64 11.97 -22.23
CA GLN A 102 6.57 11.59 -21.18
C GLN A 102 5.94 10.72 -20.07
N VAL A 103 4.62 10.57 -20.06
CA VAL A 103 3.89 9.72 -19.11
C VAL A 103 3.94 8.26 -19.57
N PRO A 104 4.16 7.30 -18.67
CA PRO A 104 4.24 5.90 -19.06
C PRO A 104 2.89 5.42 -19.64
N TRP A 105 2.94 4.67 -20.75
CA TRP A 105 1.75 4.09 -21.35
C TRP A 105 1.07 3.05 -20.46
N ARG A 106 1.80 2.52 -19.49
CA ARG A 106 1.34 1.53 -18.51
C ARG A 106 2.02 1.79 -17.16
N VAL A 107 1.21 1.84 -16.12
CA VAL A 107 1.69 1.89 -14.73
C VAL A 107 1.91 0.47 -14.24
N ALA A 108 3.15 0.13 -13.92
CA ALA A 108 3.48 -1.16 -13.33
C ALA A 108 3.20 -1.12 -11.82
N LYS A 109 2.68 -2.22 -11.28
CA LYS A 109 2.49 -2.34 -9.84
C LYS A 109 3.83 -2.24 -9.11
N HIS A 110 3.89 -1.41 -8.08
CA HIS A 110 5.01 -1.39 -7.16
C HIS A 110 4.95 -2.59 -6.20
N THR A 111 6.07 -3.25 -5.97
CA THR A 111 6.12 -4.47 -5.13
C THR A 111 7.38 -4.47 -4.28
N VAL A 112 7.20 -4.40 -2.98
CA VAL A 112 8.27 -4.62 -2.00
C VAL A 112 8.58 -6.12 -1.94
N MET A 113 9.77 -6.52 -2.33
CA MET A 113 10.15 -7.93 -2.38
C MET A 113 10.66 -8.47 -1.05
N ASP A 114 11.40 -7.66 -0.29
CA ASP A 114 11.91 -8.00 1.04
C ASP A 114 11.10 -7.25 2.10
N LEU A 115 10.21 -7.96 2.78
CA LEU A 115 9.37 -7.37 3.82
C LEU A 115 10.16 -7.05 5.10
N ASP A 116 11.23 -7.81 5.39
CA ASP A 116 12.03 -7.61 6.60
C ASP A 116 12.91 -6.36 6.52
N ALA A 117 13.25 -5.91 5.30
CA ALA A 117 14.00 -4.66 5.09
C ALA A 117 13.20 -3.40 5.51
N TRP A 118 11.87 -3.51 5.65
CA TRP A 118 11.01 -2.36 5.90
C TRP A 118 10.58 -2.25 7.35
N PRO A 119 10.58 -1.02 7.91
CA PRO A 119 10.15 -0.80 9.27
C PRO A 119 8.67 -1.11 9.46
N TYR A 120 8.33 -1.61 10.62
CA TYR A 120 6.97 -1.80 11.11
C TYR A 120 6.70 -0.93 12.35
N PRO A 121 5.43 -0.70 12.73
CA PRO A 121 5.10 0.03 13.94
C PRO A 121 5.64 -0.69 15.18
N LYS A 122 6.67 -0.13 15.82
CA LYS A 122 7.31 -0.72 17.02
C LYS A 122 6.52 -0.48 18.31
N GLN A 123 5.70 0.55 18.30
CA GLN A 123 4.85 0.97 19.42
C GLN A 123 3.47 1.33 18.85
N PRO A 124 2.64 0.32 18.52
CA PRO A 124 1.29 0.57 18.05
C PRO A 124 0.47 1.25 19.15
N LEU A 125 -0.43 2.14 18.72
CA LEU A 125 -1.35 2.81 19.65
C LEU A 125 -2.35 1.79 20.20
N VAL A 126 -2.49 1.77 21.51
CA VAL A 126 -3.49 0.96 22.20
C VAL A 126 -4.72 1.83 22.45
N PRO A 127 -5.92 1.44 21.98
CA PRO A 127 -7.13 2.20 22.21
C PRO A 127 -7.51 2.18 23.70
N LEU A 128 -8.08 3.29 24.18
CA LEU A 128 -8.61 3.38 25.55
C LEU A 128 -9.99 2.72 25.71
N ALA A 129 -10.68 2.50 24.61
CA ALA A 129 -11.95 1.79 24.57
C ALA A 129 -11.71 0.33 24.20
N GLU A 130 -12.53 -0.57 24.73
CA GLU A 130 -12.52 -1.98 24.33
C GLU A 130 -12.69 -2.12 22.82
N SER A 131 -11.82 -2.88 22.20
CA SER A 131 -11.87 -3.20 20.77
C SER A 131 -12.20 -4.68 20.56
N VAL A 132 -12.81 -5.00 19.42
CA VAL A 132 -13.18 -6.39 19.08
C VAL A 132 -11.93 -7.30 19.00
N HIS A 133 -10.75 -6.72 18.74
CA HIS A 133 -9.50 -7.43 18.57
C HIS A 133 -8.39 -6.78 19.42
N GLU A 134 -8.40 -7.06 20.71
CA GLU A 134 -7.36 -6.62 21.66
C GLU A 134 -6.14 -7.55 21.62
N ARG A 135 -5.39 -7.49 20.54
CA ARG A 135 -4.21 -8.35 20.33
C ARG A 135 -3.13 -7.66 19.53
N MET A 136 -1.90 -8.06 19.72
CA MET A 136 -0.80 -7.68 18.85
C MET A 136 -0.89 -8.42 17.53
N SER A 137 -1.15 -7.69 16.44
CA SER A 137 -1.23 -8.26 15.10
C SER A 137 0.09 -8.09 14.36
N VAL A 138 0.64 -9.18 13.84
CA VAL A 138 1.92 -9.23 13.12
C VAL A 138 1.71 -9.78 11.72
N GLU A 139 2.03 -8.98 10.69
CA GLU A 139 2.05 -9.43 9.30
C GLU A 139 3.17 -10.44 9.11
N ILE A 140 2.84 -11.69 8.77
CA ILE A 140 3.83 -12.76 8.55
C ILE A 140 4.13 -13.00 7.08
N LEU A 141 3.16 -12.75 6.20
CA LEU A 141 3.34 -12.82 4.76
C LEU A 141 2.40 -11.89 4.04
N ARG A 142 2.76 -11.50 2.84
CA ARG A 142 1.95 -10.68 1.93
C ARG A 142 1.78 -11.40 0.60
N GLY A 143 0.56 -11.33 0.06
CA GLY A 143 0.19 -12.07 -1.14
C GLY A 143 -0.50 -13.39 -0.84
N CYS A 144 -1.02 -14.05 -1.89
CA CYS A 144 -1.70 -15.34 -1.78
C CYS A 144 -1.62 -16.09 -3.11
N THR A 145 -1.38 -17.41 -3.05
CA THR A 145 -1.30 -18.29 -4.23
C THR A 145 -2.56 -19.11 -4.47
N ARG A 146 -3.57 -19.06 -3.57
CA ARG A 146 -4.76 -19.91 -3.61
C ARG A 146 -5.61 -19.77 -4.88
N GLY A 147 -5.65 -18.59 -5.49
CA GLY A 147 -6.33 -18.40 -6.76
C GLY A 147 -7.86 -18.47 -6.69
N CYS A 148 -8.46 -18.16 -5.56
CA CYS A 148 -9.93 -18.14 -5.39
C CYS A 148 -10.55 -17.19 -6.42
N ARG A 149 -11.54 -17.67 -7.18
CA ARG A 149 -12.11 -16.93 -8.32
C ARG A 149 -12.82 -15.63 -7.93
N PHE A 150 -13.31 -15.52 -6.70
CA PHE A 150 -13.97 -14.33 -6.17
C PHE A 150 -12.99 -13.32 -5.54
N CYS A 151 -11.73 -13.70 -5.30
CA CYS A 151 -10.80 -12.94 -4.47
C CYS A 151 -9.90 -12.03 -5.29
N GLN A 152 -10.19 -10.74 -5.33
CA GLN A 152 -9.31 -9.75 -5.93
C GLN A 152 -7.98 -9.62 -5.16
N ALA A 153 -8.03 -9.59 -3.82
CA ALA A 153 -6.84 -9.40 -2.99
C ALA A 153 -5.76 -10.43 -3.28
N GLY A 154 -6.12 -11.72 -3.41
CA GLY A 154 -5.17 -12.78 -3.75
C GLY A 154 -4.52 -12.63 -5.13
N MET A 155 -5.09 -11.83 -6.03
CA MET A 155 -4.53 -11.56 -7.37
C MET A 155 -3.62 -10.33 -7.38
N ILE A 156 -4.09 -9.23 -6.80
CA ILE A 156 -3.38 -7.94 -6.84
C ILE A 156 -2.15 -7.90 -5.93
N THR A 157 -2.11 -8.73 -4.88
CA THR A 157 -1.00 -8.74 -3.91
C THR A 157 0.14 -9.71 -4.24
N ARG A 158 0.05 -10.46 -5.36
CA ARG A 158 1.13 -11.35 -5.81
C ARG A 158 2.40 -10.57 -6.18
N PRO A 159 3.61 -11.18 -6.04
CA PRO A 159 3.91 -12.52 -5.55
C PRO A 159 3.71 -12.66 -4.05
N VAL A 160 3.73 -13.90 -3.54
CA VAL A 160 3.83 -14.16 -2.09
C VAL A 160 5.23 -13.79 -1.61
N ARG A 161 5.30 -13.08 -0.49
CA ARG A 161 6.53 -12.68 0.19
C ARG A 161 6.33 -12.93 1.67
N GLU A 162 7.27 -13.64 2.25
CA GLU A 162 7.22 -14.08 3.65
C GLU A 162 8.22 -13.26 4.48
N ARG A 163 7.88 -12.99 5.73
CA ARG A 163 8.85 -12.51 6.71
C ARG A 163 9.60 -13.68 7.33
N SER A 164 10.82 -13.45 7.72
CA SER A 164 11.61 -14.46 8.43
C SER A 164 11.03 -14.74 9.83
N ILE A 165 11.26 -15.97 10.31
CA ILE A 165 10.92 -16.36 11.70
C ILE A 165 11.52 -15.37 12.71
N THR A 166 12.77 -14.96 12.49
CA THR A 166 13.48 -14.01 13.37
C THR A 166 12.77 -12.66 13.38
N GLY A 167 12.42 -12.12 12.20
CA GLY A 167 11.70 -10.86 12.06
C GLY A 167 10.34 -10.90 12.75
N ILE A 168 9.58 -11.99 12.54
CA ILE A 168 8.29 -12.20 13.20
C ILE A 168 8.46 -12.25 14.72
N GLY A 169 9.44 -13.02 15.23
CA GLY A 169 9.72 -13.12 16.66
C GLY A 169 10.07 -11.77 17.31
N GLU A 170 10.90 -10.96 16.64
CA GLU A 170 11.21 -9.60 17.11
C GLU A 170 10.01 -8.67 17.11
N MET A 171 9.14 -8.77 16.10
CA MET A 171 7.93 -7.97 16.03
C MET A 171 6.96 -8.30 17.16
N VAL A 172 6.76 -9.59 17.44
CA VAL A 172 5.94 -10.07 18.55
C VAL A 172 6.48 -9.59 19.89
N GLU A 173 7.76 -9.84 20.17
CA GLU A 173 8.39 -9.47 21.45
C GLU A 173 8.28 -7.97 21.73
N ARG A 174 8.67 -7.15 20.78
CA ARG A 174 8.62 -5.68 20.92
C ARG A 174 7.18 -5.17 21.02
N GLY A 175 6.29 -5.75 20.21
CA GLY A 175 4.88 -5.36 20.22
C GLY A 175 4.20 -5.65 21.54
N LEU A 176 4.34 -6.86 22.08
CA LEU A 176 3.79 -7.23 23.38
C LEU A 176 4.35 -6.36 24.51
N ALA A 177 5.68 -6.14 24.52
CA ALA A 177 6.31 -5.30 25.52
C ALA A 177 5.84 -3.83 25.48
N ALA A 178 5.52 -3.32 24.28
CA ALA A 178 5.08 -1.93 24.10
C ALA A 178 3.59 -1.72 24.36
N THR A 179 2.75 -2.73 24.13
CA THR A 179 1.29 -2.61 24.18
C THR A 179 0.66 -3.20 25.43
N GLY A 180 1.31 -4.22 26.02
CA GLY A 180 0.72 -5.00 27.12
C GLY A 180 -0.38 -5.96 26.70
N PHE A 181 -0.56 -6.20 25.38
CA PHE A 181 -1.49 -7.23 24.92
C PHE A 181 -1.02 -8.62 25.33
N GLU A 182 -1.98 -9.50 25.61
CA GLU A 182 -1.75 -10.90 26.01
C GLU A 182 -1.91 -11.87 24.86
N GLU A 183 -2.50 -11.41 23.74
CA GLU A 183 -2.73 -12.22 22.54
C GLU A 183 -1.88 -11.76 21.37
N VAL A 184 -1.47 -12.72 20.53
CA VAL A 184 -0.80 -12.48 19.25
C VAL A 184 -1.63 -13.01 18.09
N GLY A 185 -1.90 -12.15 17.09
CA GLY A 185 -2.50 -12.52 15.83
C GLY A 185 -1.48 -12.55 14.70
N LEU A 186 -1.32 -13.70 14.04
CA LEU A 186 -0.51 -13.82 12.83
C LEU A 186 -1.36 -13.42 11.61
N LEU A 187 -1.02 -12.29 10.99
CA LEU A 187 -1.85 -11.63 9.98
C LEU A 187 -1.35 -11.92 8.57
N SER A 188 -2.24 -12.40 7.71
CA SER A 188 -2.03 -12.54 6.28
C SER A 188 -3.33 -12.87 5.55
N LEU A 189 -3.30 -12.98 4.22
CA LEU A 189 -4.40 -13.50 3.43
C LEU A 189 -4.57 -15.03 3.57
N SER A 190 -3.51 -15.76 3.95
CA SER A 190 -3.53 -17.22 4.14
C SER A 190 -2.36 -17.66 5.02
N SER A 191 -2.48 -17.46 6.34
CA SER A 191 -1.37 -17.68 7.28
C SER A 191 -0.88 -19.14 7.30
N ALA A 192 -1.77 -20.10 7.05
CA ALA A 192 -1.40 -21.52 6.96
C ALA A 192 -0.50 -21.86 5.74
N ASP A 193 -0.36 -20.93 4.79
CA ASP A 193 0.47 -21.12 3.60
C ASP A 193 1.91 -20.56 3.77
N HIS A 194 2.23 -19.98 4.93
CA HIS A 194 3.60 -19.59 5.23
C HIS A 194 4.49 -20.85 5.30
N SER A 195 5.64 -20.83 4.63
CA SER A 195 6.51 -22.01 4.50
C SER A 195 6.98 -22.58 5.85
N GLU A 196 7.14 -21.71 6.85
CA GLU A 196 7.65 -22.06 8.19
C GLU A 196 6.57 -21.90 9.28
N ILE A 197 5.29 -21.97 8.95
CA ILE A 197 4.19 -21.69 9.91
C ILE A 197 4.24 -22.57 11.15
N ALA A 198 4.63 -23.83 11.01
CA ALA A 198 4.70 -24.78 12.13
C ALA A 198 5.79 -24.36 13.13
N ASP A 199 6.94 -23.93 12.64
CA ASP A 199 8.07 -23.49 13.48
C ASP A 199 7.77 -22.15 14.13
N ILE A 200 7.13 -21.23 13.41
CA ILE A 200 6.64 -19.95 13.96
C ILE A 200 5.66 -20.21 15.12
N ALA A 201 4.62 -21.02 14.86
CA ALA A 201 3.59 -21.30 15.86
C ALA A 201 4.18 -21.99 17.10
N LYS A 202 5.02 -22.99 16.89
CA LYS A 202 5.70 -23.70 17.99
C LYS A 202 6.63 -22.79 18.77
N GLY A 203 7.48 -22.02 18.08
CA GLY A 203 8.42 -21.12 18.73
C GLY A 203 7.75 -20.03 19.56
N LEU A 204 6.62 -19.50 19.09
CA LEU A 204 5.83 -18.54 19.86
C LEU A 204 5.12 -19.20 21.03
N ALA A 205 4.54 -20.41 20.86
CA ALA A 205 3.91 -21.14 21.95
C ALA A 205 4.91 -21.47 23.06
N ASP A 206 6.07 -22.05 22.72
CA ASP A 206 7.11 -22.41 23.69
C ASP A 206 7.65 -21.17 24.46
N ARG A 207 7.74 -20.01 23.79
CA ARG A 207 8.27 -18.77 24.39
C ARG A 207 7.29 -18.07 25.32
N TYR A 208 6.00 -18.18 25.02
CA TYR A 208 4.92 -17.52 25.77
C TYR A 208 3.99 -18.51 26.44
N GLU A 209 4.48 -19.72 26.76
CA GLU A 209 3.76 -20.74 27.51
C GLU A 209 3.36 -20.19 28.89
N GLY A 210 2.03 -20.10 29.15
CA GLY A 210 1.48 -19.51 30.39
C GLY A 210 0.96 -18.07 30.26
N THR A 211 1.16 -17.41 29.13
CA THR A 211 0.36 -16.24 28.72
C THR A 211 -0.80 -16.74 27.89
N ASN A 212 -2.02 -16.42 28.29
CA ASN A 212 -3.23 -16.82 27.57
C ASN A 212 -3.33 -16.17 26.19
#